data_a2a142476b91baf025aa9472c16ece71
#
_entry.id   a2a142476b91baf025aa9472c16ece71
#
_cell.length_a   1.000
_cell.length_b   1.000
_cell.length_c   1.000
_cell.angle_alpha   90.00
_cell.angle_beta   90.00
_cell.angle_gamma   90.00
#
_symmetry.space_group_name_H-M   'P 1'
#
loop_
_entity.id
_entity.type
_entity.pdbx_description
1 polymer ?
#
loop_
_entity_poly.entity_id
_entity_poly.type
_entity_poly.pdbx_seq_one_letter_code
_entity_poly.pdbx_strand_id
1 'polypeptide(L)'
;MPEYEGRVRLTERAFPLEVYGGGPPDRRELELKIWLAALQEPDAVFKPFSKDWPTTTLPAFEAAWCAFQQSKTIGREFDLRIRRAFFAEGRNIGQREVMLDLAREANLDMDHFARYFNNGEARTAILEEGRLGKELYNVRGTPTIMLSDGTKLRHSIAYPKIQDGKILSVGRLPCCGEGCYESTRELFEKALKHEPKKNIQK
;
A
#
# COMPACT_ATOMS: atom_id res chain seq x y z
N MET A 1 0.31 -8.93 14.49
CA MET A 1 1.28 -9.35 15.54
C MET A 1 0.86 -8.75 16.87
N PRO A 2 0.06 -9.50 17.66
CA PRO A 2 -0.52 -8.99 18.92
C PRO A 2 0.53 -8.53 19.95
N GLU A 3 1.71 -9.15 19.94
CA GLU A 3 2.81 -8.83 20.87
C GLU A 3 3.40 -7.41 20.73
N TYR A 4 3.11 -6.72 19.62
CA TYR A 4 3.55 -5.33 19.37
C TYR A 4 2.43 -4.30 19.50
N GLU A 5 1.21 -4.77 19.76
CA GLU A 5 0.07 -3.88 19.92
C GLU A 5 0.26 -2.93 21.11
N GLY A 6 0.02 -1.64 20.89
CA GLY A 6 0.28 -0.59 21.89
C GLY A 6 1.75 -0.23 22.11
N ARG A 7 2.70 -1.06 21.61
CA ARG A 7 4.16 -0.84 21.79
C ARG A 7 4.80 -0.22 20.56
N VAL A 8 4.28 -0.52 19.37
CA VAL A 8 4.74 0.05 18.09
C VAL A 8 3.58 0.75 17.41
N ARG A 9 3.78 2.02 17.03
CA ARG A 9 2.83 2.78 16.25
C ARG A 9 3.22 2.77 14.77
N LEU A 10 2.44 2.10 13.94
CA LEU A 10 2.56 2.15 12.50
C LEU A 10 1.72 3.31 11.96
N THR A 11 2.29 4.10 11.06
CA THR A 11 1.58 5.17 10.33
C THR A 11 1.78 4.92 8.85
N GLU A 12 0.70 4.65 8.18
CA GLU A 12 0.63 4.48 6.74
C GLU A 12 0.64 5.85 6.05
N ARG A 13 1.37 5.95 4.92
CA ARG A 13 1.47 7.16 4.10
C ARG A 13 1.27 6.82 2.63
N ALA A 14 0.56 7.67 1.93
CA ALA A 14 0.37 7.51 0.50
C ALA A 14 1.63 7.88 -0.30
N PHE A 15 1.98 7.05 -1.26
CA PHE A 15 3.01 7.36 -2.24
C PHE A 15 2.57 6.86 -3.63
N PRO A 16 1.72 7.63 -4.34
CA PRO A 16 1.24 7.23 -5.66
C PRO A 16 2.39 7.12 -6.67
N LEU A 17 2.76 5.89 -7.04
CA LEU A 17 3.86 5.63 -7.98
C LEU A 17 3.61 6.23 -9.36
N GLU A 18 2.36 6.32 -9.80
CA GLU A 18 1.97 6.96 -11.06
C GLU A 18 2.35 8.45 -11.12
N VAL A 19 2.45 9.12 -9.96
CA VAL A 19 2.82 10.55 -9.87
C VAL A 19 4.30 10.72 -9.51
N TYR A 20 4.80 9.94 -8.57
CA TYR A 20 6.12 10.16 -7.95
C TYR A 20 7.15 9.08 -8.29
N GLY A 21 6.72 7.94 -8.83
CA GLY A 21 7.57 6.77 -9.05
C GLY A 21 7.90 6.44 -10.52
N GLY A 22 7.54 7.30 -11.48
CA GLY A 22 7.84 7.09 -12.90
C GLY A 22 6.66 6.63 -13.76
N GLY A 23 5.45 6.71 -13.25
CA GLY A 23 4.22 6.40 -13.97
C GLY A 23 3.48 5.16 -13.45
N PRO A 24 2.28 4.90 -14.00
CA PRO A 24 1.52 3.73 -13.64
C PRO A 24 2.25 2.46 -14.08
N PRO A 25 2.12 1.35 -13.33
CA PRO A 25 2.74 0.09 -13.71
C PRO A 25 2.16 -0.43 -15.02
N ASP A 26 3.03 -0.94 -15.88
CA ASP A 26 2.61 -1.65 -17.07
C ASP A 26 1.82 -2.91 -16.69
N ARG A 27 0.67 -3.11 -17.34
CA ARG A 27 -0.22 -4.24 -17.07
C ARG A 27 0.50 -5.58 -17.23
N ARG A 28 1.25 -5.75 -18.32
CA ARG A 28 1.95 -7.00 -18.63
C ARG A 28 3.05 -7.27 -17.58
N GLU A 29 3.74 -6.22 -17.18
CA GLU A 29 4.74 -6.33 -16.11
C GLU A 29 4.09 -6.74 -14.78
N LEU A 30 2.93 -6.18 -14.44
CA LEU A 30 2.21 -6.55 -13.23
C LEU A 30 1.66 -7.98 -13.30
N GLU A 31 1.16 -8.42 -14.47
CA GLU A 31 0.75 -9.80 -14.71
C GLU A 31 1.89 -10.80 -14.47
N LEU A 32 3.12 -10.45 -14.82
CA LEU A 32 4.29 -11.29 -14.53
C LEU A 32 4.66 -11.29 -13.04
N LYS A 33 4.44 -10.19 -12.34
CA LYS A 33 4.75 -10.05 -10.91
C LYS A 33 3.74 -10.72 -9.99
N ILE A 34 2.48 -10.83 -10.40
CA ILE A 34 1.39 -11.33 -9.55
C ILE A 34 1.61 -12.79 -9.11
N TRP A 35 2.21 -13.62 -9.95
CA TRP A 35 2.52 -15.00 -9.61
C TRP A 35 3.54 -15.12 -8.48
N LEU A 36 4.52 -14.23 -8.46
CA LEU A 36 5.48 -14.16 -7.37
C LEU A 36 4.86 -13.59 -6.09
N ALA A 37 3.93 -12.66 -6.20
CA ALA A 37 3.17 -12.18 -5.06
C ALA A 37 2.32 -13.30 -4.45
N ALA A 38 1.66 -14.10 -5.28
CA ALA A 38 0.86 -15.25 -4.84
C ALA A 38 1.71 -16.32 -4.12
N LEU A 39 2.95 -16.53 -4.55
CA LEU A 39 3.87 -17.45 -3.87
C LEU A 39 4.35 -16.91 -2.51
N GLN A 40 4.42 -15.59 -2.35
CA GLN A 40 4.85 -14.95 -1.10
C GLN A 40 3.70 -14.73 -0.10
N GLU A 41 2.46 -14.70 -0.59
CA GLU A 41 1.24 -14.50 0.21
C GLU A 41 0.22 -15.59 -0.13
N PRO A 42 0.43 -16.82 0.35
CA PRO A 42 -0.40 -17.96 -0.02
C PRO A 42 -1.86 -17.84 0.47
N ASP A 43 -2.11 -17.04 1.50
CA ASP A 43 -3.45 -16.78 2.02
C ASP A 43 -4.21 -15.71 1.22
N ALA A 44 -3.53 -15.01 0.31
CA ALA A 44 -4.16 -14.02 -0.56
C ALA A 44 -4.63 -14.64 -1.87
N VAL A 45 -5.79 -14.20 -2.33
CA VAL A 45 -6.35 -14.65 -3.61
C VAL A 45 -5.90 -13.69 -4.71
N PHE A 46 -5.23 -14.23 -5.72
CA PHE A 46 -4.84 -13.52 -6.93
C PHE A 46 -5.51 -14.18 -8.14
N LYS A 47 -6.22 -13.39 -8.95
CA LYS A 47 -6.85 -13.83 -10.19
C LYS A 47 -6.25 -13.10 -11.38
N PRO A 48 -6.39 -13.64 -12.61
CA PRO A 48 -6.06 -12.90 -13.81
C PRO A 48 -6.78 -11.55 -13.85
N PHE A 49 -6.09 -10.51 -14.28
CA PHE A 49 -6.67 -9.17 -14.31
C PHE A 49 -7.81 -9.04 -15.33
N SER A 50 -8.83 -8.28 -14.96
CA SER A 50 -9.94 -7.92 -15.85
C SER A 50 -9.45 -7.16 -17.09
N LYS A 51 -10.27 -7.19 -18.15
CA LYS A 51 -10.07 -6.33 -19.32
C LYS A 51 -10.27 -4.85 -18.97
N ASP A 52 -11.14 -4.57 -18.01
CA ASP A 52 -11.35 -3.22 -17.46
C ASP A 52 -10.19 -2.86 -16.52
N TRP A 53 -9.14 -2.29 -17.10
CA TRP A 53 -7.90 -1.96 -16.42
C TRP A 53 -7.90 -0.51 -15.95
N PRO A 54 -7.50 -0.21 -14.69
CA PRO A 54 -7.42 1.15 -14.18
C PRO A 54 -6.34 1.95 -14.92
N THR A 55 -6.72 3.13 -15.42
CA THR A 55 -5.79 4.11 -16.02
C THR A 55 -5.10 4.96 -14.94
N THR A 56 -5.64 4.96 -13.74
CA THR A 56 -5.11 5.64 -12.56
C THR A 56 -5.49 4.87 -11.31
N THR A 57 -4.69 4.97 -10.26
CA THR A 57 -4.97 4.39 -8.93
C THR A 57 -5.31 5.47 -7.89
N LEU A 58 -5.32 6.76 -8.29
CA LEU A 58 -5.60 7.86 -7.37
C LEU A 58 -6.95 7.73 -6.65
N PRO A 59 -8.06 7.32 -7.29
CA PRO A 59 -9.32 7.12 -6.57
C PRO A 59 -9.23 6.10 -5.44
N ALA A 60 -8.42 5.05 -5.59
CA ALA A 60 -8.19 4.06 -4.54
C ALA A 60 -7.43 4.66 -3.33
N PHE A 61 -6.39 5.48 -3.59
CA PHE A 61 -5.69 6.20 -2.53
C PHE A 61 -6.58 7.21 -1.82
N GLU A 62 -7.40 7.98 -2.56
CA GLU A 62 -8.36 8.94 -2.01
C GLU A 62 -9.37 8.23 -1.12
N ALA A 63 -9.92 7.11 -1.60
CA ALA A 63 -10.90 6.32 -0.87
C ALA A 63 -10.32 5.73 0.43
N ALA A 64 -9.12 5.16 0.37
CA ALA A 64 -8.42 4.68 1.56
C ALA A 64 -8.18 5.82 2.55
N TRP A 65 -7.72 6.97 2.09
CA TRP A 65 -7.52 8.15 2.94
C TRP A 65 -8.82 8.57 3.65
N CYS A 66 -9.95 8.62 2.92
CA CYS A 66 -11.25 8.94 3.51
C CYS A 66 -11.65 7.95 4.63
N ALA A 67 -11.39 6.66 4.43
CA ALA A 67 -11.65 5.65 5.44
C ALA A 67 -10.74 5.83 6.69
N PHE A 68 -9.48 6.19 6.49
CA PHE A 68 -8.56 6.50 7.60
C PHE A 68 -9.00 7.72 8.43
N GLN A 69 -9.77 8.65 7.85
CA GLN A 69 -10.34 9.78 8.61
C GLN A 69 -11.45 9.31 9.58
N GLN A 70 -12.10 8.17 9.36
CA GLN A 70 -13.07 7.61 10.29
C GLN A 70 -12.37 6.92 11.48
N SER A 71 -11.43 6.02 11.21
CA SER A 71 -10.50 5.47 12.20
C SER A 71 -9.36 4.72 11.52
N LYS A 72 -8.28 4.45 12.25
CA LYS A 72 -7.16 3.63 11.72
C LYS A 72 -7.57 2.21 11.41
N THR A 73 -8.42 1.61 12.21
CA THR A 73 -8.92 0.25 12.01
C THR A 73 -9.75 0.19 10.73
N ILE A 74 -10.73 1.08 10.60
CA ILE A 74 -11.57 1.19 9.40
C ILE A 74 -10.69 1.43 8.15
N GLY A 75 -9.74 2.36 8.24
CA GLY A 75 -8.84 2.66 7.13
C GLY A 75 -8.04 1.45 6.65
N ARG A 76 -7.48 0.65 7.57
CA ARG A 76 -6.71 -0.56 7.24
C ARG A 76 -7.58 -1.66 6.64
N GLU A 77 -8.74 -1.90 7.21
CA GLU A 77 -9.70 -2.88 6.70
C GLU A 77 -10.17 -2.51 5.31
N PHE A 78 -10.44 -1.21 5.08
CA PHE A 78 -10.88 -0.72 3.79
C PHE A 78 -9.76 -0.74 2.74
N ASP A 79 -8.51 -0.37 3.09
CA ASP A 79 -7.36 -0.52 2.19
C ASP A 79 -7.18 -1.99 1.75
N LEU A 80 -7.32 -2.93 2.68
CA LEU A 80 -7.30 -4.35 2.35
C LEU A 80 -8.49 -4.76 1.46
N ARG A 81 -9.69 -4.19 1.68
CA ARG A 81 -10.87 -4.42 0.83
C ARG A 81 -10.64 -3.93 -0.60
N ILE A 82 -10.02 -2.76 -0.79
CA ILE A 82 -9.64 -2.22 -2.11
C ILE A 82 -8.67 -3.18 -2.81
N ARG A 83 -7.65 -3.68 -2.11
CA ARG A 83 -6.69 -4.64 -2.68
C ARG A 83 -7.37 -5.93 -3.12
N ARG A 84 -8.27 -6.48 -2.32
CA ARG A 84 -9.07 -7.67 -2.68
C ARG A 84 -9.94 -7.40 -3.90
N ALA A 85 -10.58 -6.24 -3.99
CA ALA A 85 -11.39 -5.84 -5.14
C ALA A 85 -10.57 -5.88 -6.44
N PHE A 86 -9.34 -5.39 -6.40
CA PHE A 86 -8.46 -5.39 -7.57
C PHE A 86 -7.90 -6.79 -7.88
N PHE A 87 -7.21 -7.41 -6.91
CA PHE A 87 -6.44 -8.63 -7.16
C PHE A 87 -7.30 -9.91 -7.20
N ALA A 88 -8.38 -9.97 -6.42
CA ALA A 88 -9.21 -11.17 -6.32
C ALA A 88 -10.52 -11.08 -7.09
N GLU A 89 -11.07 -9.88 -7.29
CA GLU A 89 -12.38 -9.68 -7.89
C GLU A 89 -12.31 -9.04 -9.28
N GLY A 90 -11.14 -8.48 -9.65
CA GLY A 90 -10.92 -7.86 -10.96
C GLY A 90 -11.69 -6.54 -11.15
N ARG A 91 -12.05 -5.85 -10.06
CA ARG A 91 -12.73 -4.55 -10.10
C ARG A 91 -11.75 -3.44 -10.48
N ASN A 92 -12.20 -2.49 -11.28
CA ASN A 92 -11.39 -1.34 -11.68
C ASN A 92 -11.36 -0.28 -10.56
N ILE A 93 -10.29 -0.32 -9.76
CA ILE A 93 -10.08 0.58 -8.63
C ILE A 93 -9.77 2.03 -9.03
N GLY A 94 -9.62 2.31 -10.33
CA GLY A 94 -9.49 3.67 -10.87
C GLY A 94 -10.83 4.38 -11.04
N GLN A 95 -11.96 3.68 -10.91
CA GLN A 95 -13.30 4.24 -11.04
C GLN A 95 -13.83 4.70 -9.68
N ARG A 96 -14.28 5.95 -9.62
CA ARG A 96 -14.81 6.54 -8.37
C ARG A 96 -16.08 5.82 -7.88
N GLU A 97 -16.94 5.41 -8.81
CA GLU A 97 -18.16 4.64 -8.53
C GLU A 97 -17.82 3.31 -7.83
N VAL A 98 -16.79 2.61 -8.31
CA VAL A 98 -16.30 1.38 -7.67
C VAL A 98 -15.84 1.64 -6.23
N MET A 99 -15.19 2.77 -5.97
CA MET A 99 -14.78 3.14 -4.62
C MET A 99 -15.97 3.44 -3.70
N LEU A 100 -16.99 4.12 -4.22
CA LEU A 100 -18.23 4.39 -3.48
C LEU A 100 -18.98 3.09 -3.16
N ASP A 101 -19.05 2.17 -4.10
CA ASP A 101 -19.69 0.86 -3.87
C ASP A 101 -18.93 0.04 -2.83
N LEU A 102 -17.60 -0.01 -2.92
CA LEU A 102 -16.76 -0.68 -1.91
C LEU A 102 -16.95 -0.07 -0.51
N ALA A 103 -17.08 1.25 -0.42
CA ALA A 103 -17.32 1.94 0.85
C ALA A 103 -18.67 1.56 1.47
N ARG A 104 -19.73 1.47 0.64
CA ARG A 104 -21.07 1.00 1.06
C ARG A 104 -21.03 -0.47 1.50
N GLU A 105 -20.39 -1.34 0.71
CA GLU A 105 -20.21 -2.76 1.02
C GLU A 105 -19.46 -2.98 2.35
N ALA A 106 -18.53 -2.09 2.66
CA ALA A 106 -17.76 -2.12 3.90
C ALA A 106 -18.48 -1.43 5.09
N ASN A 107 -19.73 -0.94 4.89
CA ASN A 107 -20.51 -0.23 5.89
C ASN A 107 -19.80 1.01 6.48
N LEU A 108 -19.07 1.75 5.67
CA LEU A 108 -18.46 3.00 6.11
C LEU A 108 -19.54 4.08 6.35
N ASP A 109 -19.24 5.05 7.22
CA ASP A 109 -20.03 6.28 7.29
C ASP A 109 -19.93 7.01 5.94
N MET A 110 -21.00 6.90 5.15
CA MET A 110 -21.01 7.42 3.77
C MET A 110 -21.08 8.94 3.72
N ASP A 111 -21.70 9.61 4.70
CA ASP A 111 -21.75 11.06 4.74
C ASP A 111 -20.36 11.63 5.00
N HIS A 112 -19.67 11.05 5.98
CA HIS A 112 -18.28 11.39 6.27
C HIS A 112 -17.37 11.05 5.08
N PHE A 113 -17.50 9.87 4.49
CA PHE A 113 -16.70 9.42 3.36
C PHE A 113 -16.87 10.31 2.13
N ALA A 114 -18.14 10.53 1.70
CA ALA A 114 -18.45 11.30 0.51
C ALA A 114 -18.03 12.77 0.62
N ARG A 115 -18.10 13.33 1.81
CA ARG A 115 -17.66 14.70 2.07
C ARG A 115 -16.22 14.92 1.62
N TYR A 116 -15.30 14.10 2.07
CA TYR A 116 -13.87 14.22 1.75
C TYR A 116 -13.53 13.69 0.35
N PHE A 117 -14.25 12.64 -0.08
CA PHE A 117 -14.01 12.02 -1.37
C PHE A 117 -14.40 12.93 -2.54
N ASN A 118 -15.45 13.79 -2.37
CA ASN A 118 -15.98 14.61 -3.45
C ASN A 118 -15.45 16.05 -3.47
N ASN A 119 -14.90 16.57 -2.37
CA ASN A 119 -14.47 17.95 -2.27
C ASN A 119 -13.00 18.19 -2.70
N GLY A 120 -12.28 17.14 -3.07
CA GLY A 120 -10.87 17.21 -3.49
C GLY A 120 -9.86 17.22 -2.34
N GLU A 121 -10.31 17.22 -1.09
CA GLU A 121 -9.45 17.26 0.09
C GLU A 121 -8.59 15.99 0.21
N ALA A 122 -9.18 14.82 -0.03
CA ALA A 122 -8.47 13.55 -0.04
C ALA A 122 -7.35 13.55 -1.10
N ARG A 123 -7.65 14.03 -2.31
CA ARG A 123 -6.64 14.14 -3.39
C ARG A 123 -5.48 15.04 -3.00
N THR A 124 -5.78 16.21 -2.44
CA THR A 124 -4.77 17.16 -1.99
C THR A 124 -3.88 16.53 -0.92
N ALA A 125 -4.47 15.84 0.05
CA ALA A 125 -3.72 15.19 1.14
C ALA A 125 -2.79 14.10 0.63
N ILE A 126 -3.26 13.17 -0.23
CA ILE A 126 -2.42 12.09 -0.76
C ILE A 126 -1.29 12.59 -1.67
N LEU A 127 -1.54 13.62 -2.46
CA LEU A 127 -0.50 14.22 -3.29
C LEU A 127 0.56 14.92 -2.42
N GLU A 128 0.15 15.61 -1.37
CA GLU A 128 1.10 16.22 -0.42
C GLU A 128 1.91 15.17 0.34
N GLU A 129 1.30 14.07 0.79
CA GLU A 129 2.04 12.94 1.39
C GLU A 129 3.08 12.36 0.43
N GLY A 130 2.72 12.17 -0.84
CA GLY A 130 3.64 11.68 -1.87
C GLY A 130 4.76 12.66 -2.16
N ARG A 131 4.46 13.96 -2.22
CA ARG A 131 5.45 15.03 -2.39
C ARG A 131 6.47 15.03 -1.23
N LEU A 132 5.99 15.02 0.01
CA LEU A 132 6.83 14.91 1.19
C LEU A 132 7.67 13.62 1.18
N GLY A 133 7.05 12.52 0.79
CA GLY A 133 7.75 11.24 0.61
C GLY A 133 8.95 11.37 -0.32
N LYS A 134 8.75 12.00 -1.47
CA LYS A 134 9.80 12.18 -2.48
C LYS A 134 10.84 13.20 -2.07
N GLU A 135 10.42 14.40 -1.69
CA GLU A 135 11.32 15.56 -1.49
C GLU A 135 12.01 15.56 -0.13
N LEU A 136 11.25 15.28 0.93
CA LEU A 136 11.79 15.32 2.29
C LEU A 136 12.39 13.99 2.73
N TYR A 137 11.67 12.90 2.43
CA TYR A 137 12.08 11.56 2.88
C TYR A 137 12.85 10.78 1.83
N ASN A 138 13.07 11.32 0.62
CA ASN A 138 13.79 10.66 -0.47
C ASN A 138 13.31 9.20 -0.68
N VAL A 139 11.99 9.01 -0.72
CA VAL A 139 11.35 7.76 -1.07
C VAL A 139 11.48 7.56 -2.57
N ARG A 140 12.01 6.41 -2.99
CA ARG A 140 12.23 6.07 -4.41
C ARG A 140 11.35 4.92 -4.89
N GLY A 141 10.55 4.34 -4.01
CA GLY A 141 9.66 3.22 -4.32
C GLY A 141 8.95 2.72 -3.08
N THR A 142 8.02 1.80 -3.29
CA THR A 142 7.21 1.19 -2.24
C THR A 142 7.42 -0.32 -2.20
N PRO A 143 7.36 -0.94 -1.02
CA PRO A 143 7.25 -0.32 0.29
C PRO A 143 8.56 0.33 0.75
N THR A 144 8.48 1.50 1.36
CA THR A 144 9.57 2.12 2.12
C THR A 144 9.15 2.18 3.59
N ILE A 145 9.90 1.55 4.46
CA ILE A 145 9.66 1.56 5.90
C ILE A 145 10.71 2.47 6.54
N MET A 146 10.25 3.38 7.38
CA MET A 146 11.13 4.34 8.04
C MET A 146 10.85 4.37 9.54
N LEU A 147 11.90 4.35 10.33
CA LEU A 147 11.83 4.51 11.78
C LEU A 147 11.70 5.99 12.16
N SER A 148 11.35 6.25 13.41
CA SER A 148 11.15 7.62 13.94
C SER A 148 12.42 8.49 13.90
N ASP A 149 13.60 7.89 13.83
CA ASP A 149 14.89 8.58 13.71
C ASP A 149 15.28 8.89 12.26
N GLY A 150 14.45 8.50 11.27
CA GLY A 150 14.70 8.64 9.84
C GLY A 150 15.46 7.47 9.21
N THR A 151 15.83 6.46 9.98
CA THR A 151 16.46 5.25 9.45
C THR A 151 15.51 4.51 8.52
N LYS A 152 15.95 4.25 7.30
CA LYS A 152 15.17 3.48 6.33
C LYS A 152 15.51 2.00 6.44
N LEU A 153 14.48 1.20 6.52
CA LEU A 153 14.59 -0.24 6.54
C LEU A 153 14.20 -0.79 5.18
N ARG A 154 14.93 -1.77 4.71
CA ARG A 154 14.58 -2.52 3.50
C ARG A 154 13.73 -3.70 3.91
N HIS A 155 12.59 -3.85 3.27
CA HIS A 155 11.81 -5.07 3.33
C HIS A 155 12.28 -6.00 2.21
N SER A 156 12.56 -7.25 2.53
CA SER A 156 12.96 -8.25 1.54
C SER A 156 11.72 -8.76 0.82
N ILE A 157 11.45 -8.20 -0.36
CA ILE A 157 10.45 -8.71 -1.28
C ILE A 157 11.20 -9.26 -2.49
N ALA A 158 10.87 -10.47 -2.92
CA ALA A 158 11.44 -11.01 -4.15
C ALA A 158 10.75 -10.34 -5.35
N TYR A 159 11.55 -9.69 -6.18
CA TYR A 159 11.10 -9.14 -7.45
C TYR A 159 11.71 -9.92 -8.61
N PRO A 160 10.95 -10.22 -9.67
CA PRO A 160 11.51 -10.76 -10.88
C PRO A 160 12.34 -9.70 -11.60
N LYS A 161 13.47 -10.09 -12.16
CA LYS A 161 14.14 -9.28 -13.17
C LYS A 161 13.43 -9.49 -14.49
N ILE A 162 12.75 -8.45 -14.98
CA ILE A 162 11.99 -8.49 -16.23
C ILE A 162 12.76 -7.67 -17.27
N GLN A 163 12.89 -8.23 -18.47
CA GLN A 163 13.42 -7.54 -19.64
C GLN A 163 12.64 -8.00 -20.87
N ASP A 164 12.21 -7.06 -21.71
CA ASP A 164 11.43 -7.31 -22.94
C ASP A 164 10.19 -8.19 -22.69
N GLY A 165 9.52 -7.97 -21.57
CA GLY A 165 8.32 -8.73 -21.16
C GLY A 165 8.58 -10.18 -20.80
N LYS A 166 9.82 -10.56 -20.50
CA LYS A 166 10.21 -11.91 -20.06
C LYS A 166 10.86 -11.86 -18.68
N ILE A 167 10.57 -12.86 -17.84
CA ILE A 167 11.27 -13.04 -16.58
C ILE A 167 12.63 -13.65 -16.86
N LEU A 168 13.70 -12.92 -16.57
CA LEU A 168 15.08 -13.40 -16.74
C LEU A 168 15.57 -14.16 -15.50
N SER A 169 15.19 -13.70 -14.33
CA SER A 169 15.55 -14.33 -13.06
C SER A 169 14.56 -13.94 -11.99
N VAL A 170 14.45 -14.79 -10.97
CA VAL A 170 13.73 -14.53 -9.75
C VAL A 170 14.72 -14.53 -8.61
N GLY A 171 14.71 -13.49 -7.78
CA GLY A 171 15.49 -13.46 -6.55
C GLY A 171 15.09 -14.61 -5.62
N ARG A 172 15.91 -14.88 -4.61
CA ARG A 172 15.56 -15.84 -3.58
C ARG A 172 14.26 -15.38 -2.93
N LEU A 173 13.21 -16.21 -3.00
CA LEU A 173 11.97 -15.95 -2.30
C LEU A 173 12.28 -15.86 -0.79
N PRO A 174 11.80 -14.83 -0.08
CA PRO A 174 11.78 -14.91 1.36
C PRO A 174 11.03 -16.17 1.75
N CYS A 175 11.46 -16.84 2.81
CA CYS A 175 10.83 -18.10 3.18
C CYS A 175 9.32 -17.91 3.38
N CYS A 176 8.54 -18.84 2.83
CA CYS A 176 7.09 -18.89 2.98
C CYS A 176 6.74 -19.47 4.35
N GLY A 177 5.65 -19.02 4.96
CA GLY A 177 5.20 -19.48 6.26
C GLY A 177 5.75 -18.67 7.44
N GLU A 178 6.02 -19.32 8.57
CA GLU A 178 6.44 -18.65 9.81
C GLU A 178 7.69 -17.77 9.65
N GLY A 179 8.61 -18.12 8.77
CA GLY A 179 9.79 -17.33 8.47
C GLY A 179 9.50 -15.98 7.80
N CYS A 180 8.34 -15.81 7.15
CA CYS A 180 7.93 -14.51 6.60
C CYS A 180 7.62 -13.49 7.71
N TYR A 181 7.19 -13.99 8.86
CA TYR A 181 6.96 -13.15 10.04
C TYR A 181 8.25 -12.74 10.74
N GLU A 182 9.33 -13.48 10.57
CA GLU A 182 10.63 -13.17 11.19
C GLU A 182 11.19 -11.83 10.71
N SER A 183 11.18 -11.57 9.41
CA SER A 183 11.62 -10.28 8.87
C SER A 183 10.76 -9.12 9.35
N THR A 184 9.45 -9.34 9.48
CA THR A 184 8.52 -8.33 10.02
C THR A 184 8.74 -8.14 11.52
N ARG A 185 8.96 -9.21 12.27
CA ARG A 185 9.31 -9.16 13.70
C ARG A 185 10.60 -8.35 13.92
N GLU A 186 11.64 -8.61 13.13
CA GLU A 186 12.88 -7.83 13.20
C GLU A 186 12.66 -6.33 12.97
N LEU A 187 11.74 -5.94 12.07
CA LEU A 187 11.38 -4.54 11.86
C LEU A 187 10.75 -3.92 13.11
N PHE A 188 9.83 -4.62 13.75
CA PHE A 188 9.20 -4.15 14.98
C PHE A 188 10.18 -4.10 16.15
N GLU A 189 11.08 -5.09 16.29
CA GLU A 189 12.12 -5.08 17.31
C GLU A 189 13.09 -3.91 17.10
N LYS A 190 13.43 -3.60 15.86
CA LYS A 190 14.21 -2.39 15.55
C LYS A 190 13.45 -1.12 15.92
N ALA A 191 12.16 -1.05 15.63
CA ALA A 191 11.34 0.10 16.00
C ALA A 191 11.27 0.32 17.52
N LEU A 192 11.18 -0.75 18.32
CA LEU A 192 11.19 -0.68 19.77
C LEU A 192 12.51 -0.18 20.36
N LYS A 193 13.64 -0.43 19.70
CA LYS A 193 14.98 0.00 20.15
C LYS A 193 15.29 1.44 19.79
N HIS A 194 14.48 2.07 18.93
CA HIS A 194 14.71 3.44 18.48
C HIS A 194 13.79 4.38 19.25
N GLU A 195 14.35 5.12 20.19
CA GLU A 195 13.61 6.22 20.85
C GLU A 195 13.27 7.30 19.82
N PRO A 196 12.04 7.85 19.84
CA PRO A 196 11.70 8.96 18.98
C PRO A 196 12.62 10.15 19.28
N LYS A 197 13.37 10.63 18.29
CA LYS A 197 14.06 11.92 18.43
C LYS A 197 13.00 12.97 18.75
N LYS A 198 13.08 13.55 19.96
CA LYS A 198 12.32 14.74 20.32
C LYS A 198 12.71 15.83 19.32
N ASN A 199 11.81 16.22 18.46
CA ASN A 199 11.88 17.26 17.44
C ASN A 199 11.86 16.75 15.99
N ILE A 200 10.65 16.49 15.49
CA ILE A 200 10.23 16.94 14.17
C ILE A 200 8.78 17.42 14.35
N GLN A 201 8.62 18.53 15.04
CA GLN A 201 7.49 19.42 14.84
C GLN A 201 8.02 20.53 13.94
N LYS A 202 7.63 20.51 12.70
CA LYS A 202 7.34 21.72 11.89
C LYS A 202 6.55 21.33 10.66
#